data_2001d94fe73ffb15c124bacba23c265e
#
_entry.id   2001d94fe73ffb15c124bacba23c265e
#
_cell.length_a   1.000
_cell.length_b   1.000
_cell.length_c   1.000
_cell.angle_alpha   90.00
_cell.angle_beta   90.00
_cell.angle_gamma   90.00
#
_symmetry.space_group_name_H-M   'P 1'
#
loop_
_entity.id
_entity.type
_entity.pdbx_description
1 polymer ?
#
loop_
_entity_poly.entity_id
_entity_poly.type
_entity_poly.pdbx_seq_one_letter_code
_entity_poly.pdbx_strand_id
1 'polypeptide(L)'
;MKPIHLLFSLPALWLLGFSATQANPSDTITHHDYEVSAEVAIAGDKTPLWMTANRHGISGVSGDYGYLRAKVEGEGILGRKDKRHPWTYGYGVDLVGGYGMTGSKFFPAQAYLQANYRAIRFQIGMKENQLAMKDDRLSSGSQTFGINARPVPQVRFEIPEYLSITGKSNWAAIKGHISYGMMTDGNWQEKYTRNSLYHYSKNGLYHSKAGYLRIGNENKFPLTFEGGLEMATQFGGTSYRVHDREDLRDQPVKMPHNFRAFFDALFCLGGDPTDGIYTNVAGNTVGSWLLALNYKGKNWRARVYYDHFFEDHSMMFLEYGWKDGLIGAELELPRNPVVSKVVYEHLYTKYQSGPIYHDHNAVIPDQVSGVDSYYNHHIYAGWEHWGQGIGNPLIVSPLYRADGTLNFSANRVKAHHVGLTGSPTAEWDYRVLASFMQSWGTYARPFDEIRRNASLLCEVSYRPQFGRTGHFAKGWQFTAAWAMDRGSLIGDNNAFSLKVTKSGLFCK
;
A
#
# COMPACT_ATOMS: atom_id res chain seq x y z
N MET A 1 -20.72 18.79 -28.22
CA MET A 1 -21.35 17.85 -27.30
C MET A 1 -22.05 16.77 -28.08
N LYS A 2 -21.47 15.58 -28.17
CA LYS A 2 -22.10 14.40 -28.74
C LYS A 2 -22.58 13.53 -27.59
N PRO A 3 -23.83 13.06 -27.55
CA PRO A 3 -24.29 12.18 -26.50
C PRO A 3 -23.66 10.80 -26.68
N ILE A 4 -22.89 10.36 -25.68
CA ILE A 4 -22.39 9.00 -25.60
C ILE A 4 -23.53 8.13 -25.12
N HIS A 5 -24.14 7.36 -26.03
CA HIS A 5 -25.06 6.29 -25.68
C HIS A 5 -24.28 5.15 -25.04
N LEU A 6 -24.19 5.14 -23.72
CA LEU A 6 -23.74 3.99 -22.92
C LEU A 6 -24.92 3.01 -22.77
N LEU A 7 -25.11 2.16 -23.78
CA LEU A 7 -25.94 0.95 -23.68
C LEU A 7 -25.09 -0.17 -23.05
N PHE A 8 -25.02 -0.22 -21.72
CA PHE A 8 -24.64 -1.44 -21.03
C PHE A 8 -25.86 -2.37 -21.01
N SER A 9 -25.92 -3.30 -21.98
CA SER A 9 -26.79 -4.47 -21.88
C SER A 9 -26.27 -5.32 -20.69
N LEU A 10 -27.10 -5.52 -19.70
CA LEU A 10 -26.97 -6.38 -18.53
C LEU A 10 -27.34 -7.86 -18.82
N PRO A 11 -26.62 -8.65 -19.65
CA PRO A 11 -26.85 -10.08 -19.74
C PRO A 11 -25.85 -10.94 -19.00
N ALA A 12 -24.80 -10.37 -18.40
CA ALA A 12 -23.73 -11.17 -17.78
C ALA A 12 -24.01 -11.64 -16.34
N LEU A 13 -25.05 -11.12 -15.69
CA LEU A 13 -25.38 -11.51 -14.31
C LEU A 13 -26.19 -12.81 -14.17
N TRP A 14 -26.63 -13.42 -15.30
CA TRP A 14 -27.47 -14.62 -15.26
C TRP A 14 -26.72 -15.96 -15.26
N LEU A 15 -25.38 -15.96 -15.40
CA LEU A 15 -24.60 -17.19 -15.55
C LEU A 15 -23.94 -17.71 -14.26
N LEU A 16 -24.10 -17.04 -13.12
CA LEU A 16 -23.57 -17.51 -11.82
C LEU A 16 -24.69 -17.85 -10.85
N GLY A 17 -25.61 -18.69 -11.25
CA GLY A 17 -26.61 -19.31 -10.38
C GLY A 17 -25.97 -20.42 -9.53
N PHE A 18 -25.10 -20.06 -8.58
CA PHE A 18 -24.64 -21.01 -7.58
C PHE A 18 -25.58 -20.99 -6.37
N SER A 19 -26.22 -22.12 -6.12
CA SER A 19 -27.05 -22.36 -4.94
C SER A 19 -26.16 -22.41 -3.69
N ALA A 20 -26.21 -21.38 -2.87
CA ALA A 20 -25.54 -21.37 -1.57
C ALA A 20 -26.44 -22.04 -0.53
N THR A 21 -26.03 -23.17 0.03
CA THR A 21 -26.67 -23.83 1.18
C THR A 21 -26.09 -23.29 2.50
N GLN A 22 -26.92 -23.14 3.53
CA GLN A 22 -26.50 -22.62 4.84
C GLN A 22 -25.61 -23.66 5.57
N ALA A 23 -24.39 -23.25 5.94
CA ALA A 23 -23.53 -24.06 6.81
C ALA A 23 -23.85 -23.78 8.29
N ASN A 24 -23.85 -24.81 9.10
CA ASN A 24 -23.95 -24.71 10.56
C ASN A 24 -22.65 -24.16 11.15
N PRO A 25 -22.66 -23.19 12.10
CA PRO A 25 -21.43 -22.52 12.57
C PRO A 25 -20.44 -23.38 13.32
N SER A 26 -20.74 -24.63 13.64
CA SER A 26 -19.93 -25.49 14.53
C SER A 26 -18.90 -26.40 13.83
N ASP A 27 -18.87 -26.47 12.48
CA ASP A 27 -18.05 -27.47 11.78
C ASP A 27 -17.00 -26.89 10.81
N THR A 28 -16.83 -25.60 10.68
CA THR A 28 -16.11 -25.01 9.53
C THR A 28 -14.78 -24.35 9.87
N ILE A 29 -13.71 -25.16 9.93
CA ILE A 29 -12.34 -24.70 9.67
C ILE A 29 -12.06 -24.60 8.15
N THR A 30 -13.05 -24.88 7.31
CA THR A 30 -12.96 -24.76 5.85
C THR A 30 -14.04 -23.82 5.37
N HIS A 31 -13.64 -22.69 4.79
CA HIS A 31 -14.55 -21.76 4.17
C HIS A 31 -14.01 -21.28 2.81
N HIS A 32 -14.91 -20.94 1.93
CA HIS A 32 -14.62 -20.40 0.62
C HIS A 32 -15.55 -19.22 0.39
N ASP A 33 -14.95 -18.05 0.22
CA ASP A 33 -15.64 -16.80 0.03
C ASP A 33 -15.57 -16.34 -1.42
N TYR A 34 -16.62 -15.66 -1.88
CA TYR A 34 -16.58 -14.95 -3.14
C TYR A 34 -17.01 -13.49 -2.96
N GLU A 35 -16.45 -12.64 -3.78
CA GLU A 35 -16.88 -11.26 -3.96
C GLU A 35 -16.90 -10.93 -5.45
N VAL A 36 -18.00 -10.38 -5.94
CA VAL A 36 -18.08 -9.79 -7.27
C VAL A 36 -18.50 -8.34 -7.10
N SER A 37 -17.75 -7.43 -7.71
CA SER A 37 -18.09 -6.01 -7.64
C SER A 37 -17.93 -5.32 -8.99
N ALA A 38 -18.75 -4.28 -9.18
CA ALA A 38 -18.66 -3.35 -10.30
C ALA A 38 -18.57 -1.94 -9.76
N GLU A 39 -17.67 -1.14 -10.29
CA GLU A 39 -17.54 0.28 -9.96
C GLU A 39 -17.44 1.10 -11.25
N VAL A 40 -18.08 2.25 -11.25
CA VAL A 40 -17.92 3.30 -12.27
C VAL A 40 -17.65 4.61 -11.54
N ALA A 41 -16.61 5.29 -11.96
CA ALA A 41 -16.25 6.63 -11.51
C ALA A 41 -16.29 7.58 -12.69
N ILE A 42 -16.95 8.71 -12.51
CA ILE A 42 -17.02 9.82 -13.46
C ILE A 42 -16.20 10.96 -12.87
N ALA A 43 -15.15 11.35 -13.57
CA ALA A 43 -14.24 12.41 -13.18
C ALA A 43 -14.08 13.41 -14.33
N GLY A 44 -13.57 14.60 -14.03
CA GLY A 44 -13.13 15.54 -15.06
C GLY A 44 -11.81 15.10 -15.70
N ASP A 45 -10.80 15.96 -15.59
CA ASP A 45 -9.47 15.65 -16.17
C ASP A 45 -8.72 14.56 -15.40
N LYS A 46 -8.85 14.53 -14.08
CA LYS A 46 -8.22 13.54 -13.20
C LYS A 46 -9.17 13.06 -12.11
N THR A 47 -8.99 11.84 -11.71
CA THR A 47 -9.65 11.29 -10.53
C THR A 47 -8.98 11.84 -9.26
N PRO A 48 -9.73 12.36 -8.28
CA PRO A 48 -9.18 12.89 -7.04
C PRO A 48 -8.39 11.87 -6.23
N LEU A 49 -7.42 12.36 -5.44
CA LEU A 49 -6.45 11.55 -4.68
C LEU A 49 -7.12 10.42 -3.89
N TRP A 50 -8.09 10.71 -3.05
CA TRP A 50 -8.69 9.71 -2.17
C TRP A 50 -9.65 8.73 -2.87
N MET A 51 -9.95 8.95 -4.15
CA MET A 51 -10.67 7.98 -4.97
C MET A 51 -9.72 7.00 -5.68
N THR A 52 -8.41 7.30 -5.72
CA THR A 52 -7.37 6.44 -6.31
C THR A 52 -6.44 5.82 -5.28
N ALA A 53 -6.14 6.54 -4.21
CA ALA A 53 -5.17 6.14 -3.19
C ALA A 53 -5.69 5.02 -2.27
N ASN A 54 -4.77 4.22 -1.75
CA ASN A 54 -5.02 3.15 -0.79
C ASN A 54 -6.06 2.11 -1.29
N ARG A 55 -5.98 1.76 -2.58
CA ARG A 55 -6.89 0.83 -3.25
C ARG A 55 -6.14 -0.32 -3.94
N HIS A 56 -4.91 -0.61 -3.53
CA HIS A 56 -4.06 -1.66 -4.11
C HIS A 56 -3.95 -1.57 -5.65
N GLY A 57 -3.90 -0.34 -6.18
CA GLY A 57 -3.81 -0.09 -7.62
C GLY A 57 -5.09 -0.38 -8.41
N ILE A 58 -6.24 -0.60 -7.75
CA ILE A 58 -7.52 -0.82 -8.41
C ILE A 58 -8.24 0.52 -8.58
N SER A 59 -7.76 1.33 -9.51
CA SER A 59 -8.31 2.64 -9.84
C SER A 59 -7.77 3.17 -11.15
N GLY A 60 -8.40 4.22 -11.68
CA GLY A 60 -7.87 5.06 -12.74
C GLY A 60 -7.40 6.41 -12.16
N VAL A 61 -6.39 7.02 -12.77
CA VAL A 61 -5.90 8.36 -12.38
C VAL A 61 -6.36 9.44 -13.37
N SER A 62 -6.48 9.09 -14.64
CA SER A 62 -6.75 10.03 -15.75
C SER A 62 -8.20 9.95 -16.20
N GLY A 63 -9.09 10.75 -15.59
CA GLY A 63 -10.48 10.87 -15.99
C GLY A 63 -11.37 9.70 -15.52
N ASP A 64 -12.39 9.39 -16.33
CA ASP A 64 -13.37 8.36 -16.02
C ASP A 64 -12.75 6.97 -16.01
N TYR A 65 -13.16 6.14 -15.07
CA TYR A 65 -12.82 4.72 -15.07
C TYR A 65 -13.99 3.84 -14.62
N GLY A 66 -13.91 2.57 -14.96
CA GLY A 66 -14.84 1.57 -14.44
C GLY A 66 -14.25 0.19 -14.54
N TYR A 67 -14.65 -0.69 -13.61
CA TYR A 67 -14.18 -2.06 -13.58
C TYR A 67 -15.23 -3.06 -13.10
N LEU A 68 -15.00 -4.30 -13.50
CA LEU A 68 -15.57 -5.49 -12.88
C LEU A 68 -14.45 -6.21 -12.13
N ARG A 69 -14.72 -6.64 -10.91
CA ARG A 69 -13.83 -7.43 -10.06
C ARG A 69 -14.52 -8.71 -9.65
N ALA A 70 -13.80 -9.83 -9.73
CA ALA A 70 -14.24 -11.12 -9.25
C ALA A 70 -13.15 -11.74 -8.37
N LYS A 71 -13.46 -11.95 -7.10
CA LYS A 71 -12.57 -12.50 -6.09
C LYS A 71 -13.12 -13.80 -5.55
N VAL A 72 -12.26 -14.80 -5.41
CA VAL A 72 -12.52 -16.05 -4.69
C VAL A 72 -11.34 -16.30 -3.77
N GLU A 73 -11.61 -16.54 -2.52
CA GLU A 73 -10.60 -16.92 -1.54
C GLU A 73 -11.13 -18.02 -0.63
N GLY A 74 -10.22 -18.79 -0.05
CA GLY A 74 -10.62 -19.85 0.87
C GLY A 74 -9.45 -20.37 1.68
N GLU A 75 -9.81 -21.01 2.78
CA GLU A 75 -8.86 -21.69 3.63
C GLU A 75 -9.44 -23.02 4.14
N GLY A 76 -8.56 -23.94 4.48
CA GLY A 76 -8.98 -25.25 4.97
C GLY A 76 -7.85 -26.04 5.61
N ILE A 77 -8.19 -27.23 6.12
CA ILE A 77 -7.25 -28.15 6.76
C ILE A 77 -6.64 -29.08 5.72
N LEU A 78 -5.30 -29.24 5.77
CA LEU A 78 -4.56 -30.26 5.03
C LEU A 78 -4.37 -31.50 5.91
N GLY A 79 -4.94 -32.61 5.50
CA GLY A 79 -4.79 -33.89 6.17
C GLY A 79 -5.87 -34.16 7.23
N ARG A 80 -5.52 -34.92 8.29
CA ARG A 80 -6.47 -35.35 9.31
C ARG A 80 -6.82 -34.24 10.29
N LYS A 81 -8.11 -34.01 10.50
CA LYS A 81 -8.67 -33.05 11.46
C LYS A 81 -8.35 -33.35 12.91
N ASP A 82 -8.04 -34.62 13.22
CA ASP A 82 -7.75 -35.13 14.57
C ASP A 82 -6.34 -34.81 15.09
N LYS A 83 -5.46 -34.27 14.25
CA LYS A 83 -4.13 -33.86 14.69
C LYS A 83 -4.19 -32.60 15.55
N ARG A 84 -3.43 -32.60 16.64
CA ARG A 84 -3.30 -31.45 17.57
C ARG A 84 -2.84 -30.18 16.89
N HIS A 85 -2.09 -30.28 15.81
CA HIS A 85 -1.59 -29.17 15.00
C HIS A 85 -1.68 -29.56 13.52
N PRO A 86 -2.84 -29.45 12.88
CA PRO A 86 -2.96 -29.73 11.45
C PRO A 86 -2.27 -28.63 10.63
N TRP A 87 -1.78 -29.00 9.46
CA TRP A 87 -1.47 -28.04 8.43
C TRP A 87 -2.77 -27.44 7.90
N THR A 88 -2.75 -26.14 7.59
CA THR A 88 -3.84 -25.50 6.87
C THR A 88 -3.33 -24.91 5.57
N TYR A 89 -4.21 -24.80 4.60
CA TYR A 89 -3.94 -24.11 3.35
C TYR A 89 -4.84 -22.89 3.20
N GLY A 90 -4.43 -21.96 2.38
CA GLY A 90 -5.25 -20.86 1.93
C GLY A 90 -4.93 -20.52 0.48
N TYR A 91 -5.87 -19.96 -0.22
CA TYR A 91 -5.69 -19.46 -1.58
C TYR A 91 -6.56 -18.24 -1.84
N GLY A 92 -6.18 -17.46 -2.81
CA GLY A 92 -7.00 -16.38 -3.33
C GLY A 92 -6.70 -16.10 -4.79
N VAL A 93 -7.73 -15.83 -5.55
CA VAL A 93 -7.68 -15.33 -6.92
C VAL A 93 -8.63 -14.16 -7.03
N ASP A 94 -8.14 -13.04 -7.51
CA ASP A 94 -8.86 -11.79 -7.63
C ASP A 94 -8.52 -11.15 -8.98
N LEU A 95 -9.47 -11.08 -9.87
CA LEU A 95 -9.31 -10.62 -11.23
C LEU A 95 -10.08 -9.31 -11.42
N VAL A 96 -9.43 -8.36 -12.06
CA VAL A 96 -10.01 -7.05 -12.38
C VAL A 96 -9.93 -6.83 -13.88
N GLY A 97 -11.04 -6.43 -14.47
CA GLY A 97 -11.13 -6.00 -15.86
C GLY A 97 -11.89 -4.69 -15.98
N GLY A 98 -11.37 -3.72 -16.75
CA GLY A 98 -12.02 -2.42 -16.83
C GLY A 98 -11.44 -1.49 -17.90
N TYR A 99 -12.00 -0.30 -17.96
CA TYR A 99 -11.52 0.80 -18.79
C TYR A 99 -11.00 1.95 -17.90
N GLY A 100 -10.15 2.80 -18.46
CA GLY A 100 -9.56 3.91 -17.72
C GLY A 100 -8.64 3.50 -16.57
N MET A 101 -8.35 2.19 -16.42
CA MET A 101 -7.54 1.66 -15.33
C MET A 101 -6.06 1.97 -15.54
N THR A 102 -5.37 2.19 -14.44
CA THR A 102 -3.92 2.40 -14.47
C THR A 102 -3.19 1.12 -14.89
N GLY A 103 -2.31 1.25 -15.87
CA GLY A 103 -1.37 0.21 -16.31
C GLY A 103 -1.98 -0.84 -17.23
N SER A 104 -3.08 -1.51 -16.90
CA SER A 104 -3.64 -2.59 -17.69
C SER A 104 -5.17 -2.63 -17.60
N LYS A 105 -5.83 -2.96 -18.72
CA LYS A 105 -7.29 -3.15 -18.77
C LYS A 105 -7.76 -4.44 -18.08
N PHE A 106 -6.89 -5.44 -17.99
CA PHE A 106 -7.16 -6.70 -17.31
C PHE A 106 -5.91 -7.15 -16.56
N PHE A 107 -6.08 -7.49 -15.27
CA PHE A 107 -4.98 -7.92 -14.42
C PHE A 107 -5.47 -8.70 -13.20
N PRO A 108 -4.64 -9.59 -12.65
CA PRO A 108 -4.85 -10.13 -11.31
C PRO A 108 -4.53 -9.04 -10.28
N ALA A 109 -5.49 -8.72 -9.41
CA ALA A 109 -5.24 -7.88 -8.23
C ALA A 109 -4.58 -8.69 -7.12
N GLN A 110 -4.99 -9.97 -6.99
CA GLN A 110 -4.35 -10.96 -6.13
C GLN A 110 -4.35 -12.33 -6.81
N ALA A 111 -3.29 -13.10 -6.58
CA ALA A 111 -3.21 -14.53 -6.94
C ALA A 111 -2.18 -15.16 -6.02
N TYR A 112 -2.61 -15.95 -5.03
CA TYR A 112 -1.72 -16.52 -4.04
C TYR A 112 -2.15 -17.90 -3.56
N LEU A 113 -1.15 -18.66 -3.10
CA LEU A 113 -1.31 -19.87 -2.31
C LEU A 113 -0.55 -19.71 -0.98
N GLN A 114 -1.09 -20.26 0.09
CA GLN A 114 -0.43 -20.27 1.39
C GLN A 114 -0.58 -21.60 2.10
N ALA A 115 0.43 -21.95 2.88
CA ALA A 115 0.43 -23.10 3.78
C ALA A 115 0.82 -22.62 5.18
N ASN A 116 0.05 -23.02 6.19
CA ASN A 116 0.29 -22.60 7.56
C ASN A 116 0.57 -23.85 8.43
N TYR A 117 1.54 -23.73 9.31
CA TYR A 117 1.80 -24.70 10.36
C TYR A 117 2.09 -23.99 11.68
N ARG A 118 1.22 -24.17 12.66
CA ARG A 118 1.27 -23.43 13.93
C ARG A 118 1.26 -21.92 13.70
N ALA A 119 2.31 -21.21 14.11
CA ALA A 119 2.45 -19.76 13.95
C ALA A 119 3.14 -19.34 12.65
N ILE A 120 3.57 -20.29 11.84
CA ILE A 120 4.37 -20.01 10.63
C ILE A 120 3.49 -20.14 9.39
N ARG A 121 3.62 -19.21 8.47
CA ARG A 121 3.01 -19.20 7.14
C ARG A 121 4.07 -19.16 6.07
N PHE A 122 3.91 -19.99 5.06
CA PHE A 122 4.59 -19.89 3.79
C PHE A 122 3.56 -19.44 2.74
N GLN A 123 3.88 -18.42 1.94
CA GLN A 123 3.01 -17.88 0.91
C GLN A 123 3.79 -17.69 -0.39
N ILE A 124 3.15 -17.98 -1.51
CA ILE A 124 3.66 -17.69 -2.85
C ILE A 124 2.58 -16.96 -3.65
N GLY A 125 2.99 -15.94 -4.39
CA GLY A 125 2.11 -15.13 -5.26
C GLY A 125 1.95 -13.70 -4.75
N MET A 126 0.95 -13.01 -5.27
CA MET A 126 0.65 -11.62 -4.92
C MET A 126 -0.62 -11.56 -4.05
N LYS A 127 -0.51 -10.91 -2.91
CA LYS A 127 -1.59 -10.71 -1.94
C LYS A 127 -1.58 -9.28 -1.43
N GLU A 128 -2.76 -8.70 -1.25
CA GLU A 128 -2.93 -7.38 -0.65
C GLU A 128 -2.29 -7.32 0.74
N ASN A 129 -1.54 -6.26 1.00
CA ASN A 129 -0.98 -5.98 2.32
C ASN A 129 -2.02 -5.28 3.20
N GLN A 130 -1.78 -5.31 4.51
CA GLN A 130 -2.44 -4.48 5.51
C GLN A 130 -1.41 -3.52 6.09
N LEU A 131 -1.86 -2.36 6.55
CA LEU A 131 -1.00 -1.40 7.23
C LEU A 131 -0.59 -1.92 8.62
N ALA A 132 0.68 -1.82 8.95
CA ALA A 132 1.12 -2.13 10.30
C ALA A 132 0.77 -0.97 11.24
N MET A 133 0.18 -1.31 12.39
CA MET A 133 -0.14 -0.35 13.49
C MET A 133 -1.05 0.82 13.10
N LYS A 134 -1.77 0.76 11.97
CA LYS A 134 -2.67 1.81 11.46
C LYS A 134 -3.98 1.21 10.97
N ASP A 135 -5.00 2.04 10.83
CA ASP A 135 -6.29 1.66 10.24
C ASP A 135 -6.21 1.70 8.70
N ASP A 136 -6.49 0.57 8.02
CA ASP A 136 -6.43 0.46 6.55
C ASP A 136 -7.42 1.36 5.80
N ARG A 137 -8.51 1.78 6.45
CA ARG A 137 -9.57 2.56 5.83
C ARG A 137 -9.48 4.06 6.09
N LEU A 138 -8.87 4.45 7.22
CA LEU A 138 -8.90 5.82 7.71
C LEU A 138 -7.53 6.49 7.72
N SER A 139 -6.43 5.72 7.77
CA SER A 139 -5.06 6.24 7.71
C SER A 139 -4.71 6.74 6.31
N SER A 140 -3.84 7.72 6.22
CA SER A 140 -3.24 8.16 4.96
C SER A 140 -2.33 7.08 4.34
N GLY A 141 -1.81 6.14 5.13
CA GLY A 141 -0.97 5.04 4.68
C GLY A 141 0.37 4.96 5.40
N SER A 142 1.08 3.85 5.22
CA SER A 142 2.46 3.66 5.68
C SER A 142 3.46 4.21 4.68
N GLN A 143 4.64 4.60 5.16
CA GLN A 143 5.67 5.18 4.29
C GLN A 143 6.46 4.11 3.52
N THR A 144 6.67 2.92 4.11
CA THR A 144 7.37 1.80 3.44
C THR A 144 6.40 0.80 2.82
N PHE A 145 5.56 0.12 3.62
CA PHE A 145 4.59 -0.88 3.14
C PHE A 145 3.18 -0.32 3.15
N GLY A 146 2.86 0.45 2.10
CA GLY A 146 1.52 0.97 1.89
C GLY A 146 0.59 -0.03 1.20
N ILE A 147 -0.65 0.41 1.04
CA ILE A 147 -1.73 -0.29 0.34
C ILE A 147 -2.18 0.48 -0.91
N ASN A 148 -1.34 1.37 -1.40
CA ASN A 148 -1.64 2.25 -2.53
C ASN A 148 -1.41 1.56 -3.88
N ALA A 149 -0.22 0.98 -4.10
CA ALA A 149 0.15 0.30 -5.33
C ALA A 149 -0.34 -1.16 -5.38
N ARG A 150 -0.33 -1.76 -6.57
CA ARG A 150 -0.57 -3.20 -6.75
C ARG A 150 0.44 -4.02 -5.96
N PRO A 151 0.02 -5.12 -5.31
CA PRO A 151 0.94 -6.01 -4.61
C PRO A 151 2.02 -6.57 -5.54
N VAL A 152 3.24 -6.67 -5.04
CA VAL A 152 4.35 -7.31 -5.75
C VAL A 152 4.26 -8.82 -5.54
N PRO A 153 4.29 -9.67 -6.59
CA PRO A 153 4.35 -11.11 -6.43
C PRO A 153 5.64 -11.55 -5.76
N GLN A 154 5.52 -12.42 -4.75
CA GLN A 154 6.63 -12.80 -3.88
C GLN A 154 6.47 -14.20 -3.29
N VAL A 155 7.58 -14.80 -2.89
CA VAL A 155 7.64 -15.91 -1.95
C VAL A 155 7.90 -15.33 -0.58
N ARG A 156 7.02 -15.61 0.39
CA ARG A 156 7.04 -14.99 1.71
C ARG A 156 6.98 -16.06 2.79
N PHE A 157 7.82 -15.90 3.79
CA PHE A 157 7.85 -16.66 5.01
C PHE A 157 7.55 -15.72 6.17
N GLU A 158 6.53 -16.04 6.99
CA GLU A 158 6.06 -15.10 7.99
C GLU A 158 5.50 -15.75 9.26
N ILE A 159 5.52 -14.98 10.33
CA ILE A 159 4.70 -15.14 11.53
C ILE A 159 3.65 -14.01 11.45
N PRO A 160 2.45 -14.28 10.90
CA PRO A 160 1.48 -13.24 10.55
C PRO A 160 0.82 -12.59 11.77
N GLU A 161 0.68 -13.35 12.85
CA GLU A 161 0.04 -12.90 14.09
C GLU A 161 1.04 -12.83 15.23
N TYR A 162 0.80 -12.00 16.23
CA TYR A 162 1.66 -11.85 17.39
C TYR A 162 1.82 -13.15 18.17
N LEU A 163 2.95 -13.81 18.01
CA LEU A 163 3.35 -15.02 18.73
C LEU A 163 3.96 -14.65 20.08
N SER A 164 3.33 -15.10 21.18
CA SER A 164 3.87 -14.88 22.53
C SER A 164 5.21 -15.58 22.72
N ILE A 165 6.24 -14.84 23.10
CA ILE A 165 7.56 -15.37 23.50
C ILE A 165 7.70 -15.54 25.03
N THR A 166 6.73 -15.06 25.80
CA THR A 166 6.66 -15.20 27.26
C THR A 166 5.62 -16.23 27.70
N GLY A 167 5.23 -17.13 26.79
CA GLY A 167 4.29 -18.23 27.05
C GLY A 167 2.91 -17.72 27.50
N LYS A 168 2.34 -18.31 28.54
CA LYS A 168 0.98 -17.98 29.03
C LYS A 168 0.80 -16.56 29.54
N SER A 169 1.88 -15.89 29.93
CA SER A 169 1.80 -14.49 30.42
C SER A 169 1.47 -13.50 29.29
N ASN A 170 1.85 -13.81 28.06
CA ASN A 170 1.67 -12.98 26.86
C ASN A 170 2.08 -11.51 27.04
N TRP A 171 3.14 -11.25 27.80
CA TRP A 171 3.66 -9.92 28.03
C TRP A 171 4.56 -9.41 26.90
N ALA A 172 5.19 -10.32 26.18
CA ALA A 172 5.97 -10.01 24.99
C ALA A 172 5.59 -10.96 23.86
N ALA A 173 5.40 -10.41 22.67
CA ALA A 173 5.03 -11.16 21.48
C ALA A 173 5.67 -10.56 20.23
N ILE A 174 5.99 -11.42 19.27
CA ILE A 174 6.64 -11.03 18.01
C ILE A 174 5.79 -11.43 16.81
N LYS A 175 5.86 -10.66 15.74
CA LYS A 175 5.41 -11.02 14.39
C LYS A 175 6.41 -10.51 13.37
N GLY A 176 6.35 -10.99 12.13
CA GLY A 176 7.24 -10.50 11.09
C GLY A 176 7.29 -11.37 9.86
N HIS A 177 8.05 -10.94 8.87
CA HIS A 177 8.21 -11.67 7.62
C HIS A 177 9.57 -11.43 6.96
N ILE A 178 9.91 -12.34 6.06
CA ILE A 178 10.97 -12.20 5.05
C ILE A 178 10.40 -12.66 3.72
N SER A 179 10.66 -11.93 2.65
CA SER A 179 10.19 -12.31 1.32
C SER A 179 11.15 -11.92 0.21
N TYR A 180 11.04 -12.62 -0.90
CA TYR A 180 11.65 -12.27 -2.18
C TYR A 180 10.61 -12.33 -3.28
N GLY A 181 10.66 -11.38 -4.19
CA GLY A 181 9.71 -11.22 -5.27
C GLY A 181 10.32 -10.57 -6.49
N MET A 182 9.46 -10.15 -7.41
CA MET A 182 9.88 -9.52 -8.66
C MET A 182 8.88 -8.44 -9.07
N MET A 183 9.39 -7.28 -9.46
CA MET A 183 8.60 -6.21 -10.06
C MET A 183 8.07 -6.65 -11.44
N THR A 184 6.80 -6.41 -11.71
CA THR A 184 6.12 -6.95 -12.90
C THR A 184 5.76 -5.92 -13.96
N ASP A 185 6.11 -4.66 -13.74
CA ASP A 185 5.69 -3.52 -14.54
C ASP A 185 6.72 -2.99 -15.54
N GLY A 186 7.89 -3.64 -15.68
CA GLY A 186 8.99 -3.15 -16.53
C GLY A 186 8.63 -2.88 -18.00
N ASN A 187 7.77 -3.70 -18.60
CA ASN A 187 7.28 -3.46 -19.97
C ASN A 187 6.29 -2.28 -20.04
N TRP A 188 5.55 -2.03 -18.98
CA TRP A 188 4.68 -0.87 -18.87
C TRP A 188 5.50 0.40 -18.63
N GLN A 189 6.49 0.37 -17.75
CA GLN A 189 7.44 1.47 -17.52
C GLN A 189 8.10 1.91 -18.84
N GLU A 190 8.61 0.97 -19.64
CA GLU A 190 9.21 1.24 -20.96
C GLU A 190 8.25 1.99 -21.89
N LYS A 191 6.98 1.54 -21.95
CA LYS A 191 5.96 2.18 -22.80
C LYS A 191 5.59 3.56 -22.28
N TYR A 192 5.40 3.69 -20.97
CA TYR A 192 5.00 4.92 -20.32
C TYR A 192 6.07 6.01 -20.48
N THR A 193 7.35 5.66 -20.30
CA THR A 193 8.48 6.60 -20.35
C THR A 193 9.03 6.83 -21.76
N ARG A 194 8.42 6.25 -22.80
CA ARG A 194 8.97 6.29 -24.18
C ARG A 194 9.22 7.72 -24.68
N ASN A 195 8.26 8.62 -24.47
CA ASN A 195 8.33 9.97 -24.99
C ASN A 195 9.14 10.93 -24.09
N SER A 196 9.18 10.66 -22.80
CA SER A 196 9.95 11.48 -21.85
C SER A 196 11.42 11.13 -21.80
N LEU A 197 11.80 9.95 -22.35
CA LEU A 197 13.13 9.37 -22.25
C LEU A 197 13.58 9.15 -20.78
N TYR A 198 12.65 9.12 -19.85
CA TYR A 198 12.93 8.84 -18.44
C TYR A 198 13.47 7.40 -18.29
N HIS A 199 14.31 7.17 -17.29
CA HIS A 199 14.85 5.83 -17.02
C HIS A 199 13.74 4.87 -16.54
N TYR A 200 13.96 3.59 -16.79
CA TYR A 200 13.05 2.52 -16.40
C TYR A 200 13.82 1.21 -16.17
N SER A 201 13.20 0.27 -15.46
CA SER A 201 13.83 -1.01 -15.12
C SER A 201 12.99 -2.20 -15.58
N LYS A 202 13.66 -3.27 -16.00
CA LYS A 202 13.02 -4.56 -16.32
C LYS A 202 13.57 -5.67 -15.45
N ASN A 203 12.69 -6.59 -15.07
CA ASN A 203 13.03 -7.78 -14.26
C ASN A 203 13.72 -7.42 -12.94
N GLY A 204 13.39 -6.25 -12.37
CA GLY A 204 13.84 -5.87 -11.05
C GLY A 204 13.36 -6.88 -10.00
N LEU A 205 14.26 -7.30 -9.13
CA LEU A 205 13.92 -8.16 -7.99
C LEU A 205 13.45 -7.30 -6.82
N TYR A 206 12.71 -7.91 -5.94
CA TYR A 206 12.13 -7.28 -4.76
C TYR A 206 12.45 -8.12 -3.53
N HIS A 207 12.93 -7.49 -2.47
CA HIS A 207 13.07 -8.07 -1.15
C HIS A 207 12.25 -7.27 -0.16
N SER A 208 11.59 -7.93 0.79
CA SER A 208 11.01 -7.25 1.94
C SER A 208 11.18 -8.05 3.22
N LYS A 209 11.34 -7.33 4.31
CA LYS A 209 11.44 -7.90 5.66
C LYS A 209 10.81 -6.95 6.67
N ALA A 210 10.19 -7.51 7.69
CA ALA A 210 9.71 -6.76 8.83
C ALA A 210 9.76 -7.58 10.10
N GLY A 211 10.03 -6.92 11.20
CA GLY A 211 9.97 -7.49 12.53
C GLY A 211 9.25 -6.55 13.49
N TYR A 212 8.32 -7.08 14.28
CA TYR A 212 7.54 -6.31 15.24
C TYR A 212 7.58 -6.98 16.60
N LEU A 213 7.72 -6.18 17.63
CA LEU A 213 7.66 -6.56 19.03
C LEU A 213 6.49 -5.85 19.69
N ARG A 214 5.64 -6.58 20.38
CA ARG A 214 4.62 -6.03 21.27
C ARG A 214 4.96 -6.34 22.72
N ILE A 215 4.91 -5.32 23.57
CA ILE A 215 5.11 -5.40 25.02
C ILE A 215 3.83 -4.96 25.71
N GLY A 216 3.37 -5.75 26.67
CA GLY A 216 2.14 -5.53 27.44
C GLY A 216 1.09 -6.60 27.14
N ASN A 217 0.16 -6.74 28.09
CA ASN A 217 -0.98 -7.66 27.98
C ASN A 217 -2.25 -6.88 28.32
N GLU A 218 -3.01 -6.50 27.29
CA GLU A 218 -4.21 -5.65 27.42
C GLU A 218 -5.33 -6.24 28.31
N ASN A 219 -5.27 -7.55 28.62
CA ASN A 219 -6.20 -8.18 29.53
C ASN A 219 -5.81 -8.03 31.01
N LYS A 220 -4.55 -7.63 31.27
CA LYS A 220 -4.01 -7.41 32.63
C LYS A 220 -3.74 -5.96 32.92
N PHE A 221 -3.30 -5.21 31.91
CA PHE A 221 -2.99 -3.80 31.99
C PHE A 221 -3.39 -3.12 30.68
N PRO A 222 -4.12 -2.00 30.73
CA PRO A 222 -4.75 -1.44 29.53
C PRO A 222 -3.78 -0.86 28.50
N LEU A 223 -2.50 -0.73 28.83
CA LEU A 223 -1.48 -0.13 27.99
C LEU A 223 -0.61 -1.20 27.34
N THR A 224 -0.39 -1.10 26.02
CA THR A 224 0.58 -1.92 25.28
C THR A 224 1.44 -1.05 24.38
N PHE A 225 2.70 -1.40 24.28
CA PHE A 225 3.66 -0.78 23.38
C PHE A 225 3.95 -1.73 22.21
N GLU A 226 4.03 -1.19 21.01
CA GLU A 226 4.49 -1.92 19.81
C GLU A 226 5.65 -1.15 19.18
N GLY A 227 6.70 -1.87 18.81
CA GLY A 227 7.84 -1.37 18.06
C GLY A 227 8.11 -2.26 16.86
N GLY A 228 8.53 -1.71 15.73
CA GLY A 228 8.82 -2.49 14.53
C GLY A 228 9.81 -1.81 13.61
N LEU A 229 10.42 -2.63 12.75
CA LEU A 229 11.25 -2.20 11.65
C LEU A 229 10.73 -2.87 10.37
N GLU A 230 10.43 -2.05 9.38
CA GLU A 230 10.09 -2.45 8.02
C GLU A 230 11.22 -2.05 7.08
N MET A 231 11.61 -2.94 6.18
CA MET A 231 12.60 -2.64 5.14
C MET A 231 12.26 -3.37 3.85
N ALA A 232 12.50 -2.71 2.73
CA ALA A 232 12.41 -3.33 1.41
C ALA A 232 13.47 -2.80 0.47
N THR A 233 13.85 -3.63 -0.51
CA THR A 233 14.90 -3.33 -1.48
C THR A 233 14.46 -3.78 -2.87
N GLN A 234 14.52 -2.87 -3.85
CA GLN A 234 14.52 -3.20 -5.28
C GLN A 234 15.97 -3.44 -5.69
N PHE A 235 16.27 -4.62 -6.27
CA PHE A 235 17.63 -5.00 -6.67
C PHE A 235 17.62 -5.84 -7.93
N GLY A 236 18.78 -6.13 -8.49
CA GLY A 236 18.86 -6.94 -9.72
C GLY A 236 18.17 -6.30 -10.94
N GLY A 237 17.93 -7.09 -11.96
CA GLY A 237 17.30 -6.62 -13.19
C GLY A 237 18.23 -5.82 -14.10
N THR A 238 17.63 -5.08 -15.01
CA THR A 238 18.35 -4.21 -15.95
C THR A 238 17.65 -2.88 -16.07
N SER A 239 18.39 -1.81 -15.86
CA SER A 239 17.90 -0.44 -15.97
C SER A 239 18.39 0.22 -17.25
N TYR A 240 17.54 1.02 -17.85
CA TYR A 240 17.74 1.65 -19.15
C TYR A 240 17.62 3.16 -19.02
N ARG A 241 18.37 3.91 -19.83
CA ARG A 241 18.40 5.39 -19.85
C ARG A 241 18.79 5.98 -18.50
N VAL A 242 19.69 5.31 -17.78
CA VAL A 242 20.19 5.73 -16.46
C VAL A 242 21.22 6.86 -16.59
N HIS A 243 22.01 6.85 -17.67
CA HIS A 243 23.09 7.82 -17.86
C HIS A 243 22.59 9.15 -18.44
N ASP A 244 23.01 10.25 -17.83
CA ASP A 244 22.71 11.62 -18.31
C ASP A 244 23.45 11.97 -19.62
N ARG A 245 24.61 11.35 -19.85
CA ARG A 245 25.42 11.55 -21.06
C ARG A 245 24.73 10.93 -22.27
N GLU A 246 24.61 11.68 -23.34
CA GLU A 246 23.89 11.27 -24.55
C GLU A 246 24.52 10.04 -25.22
N ASP A 247 25.86 9.95 -25.22
CA ASP A 247 26.61 8.80 -25.77
C ASP A 247 26.50 7.51 -24.96
N LEU A 248 26.11 7.60 -23.70
CA LEU A 248 25.90 6.47 -22.80
C LEU A 248 24.43 6.15 -22.51
N ARG A 249 23.51 7.04 -22.90
CA ARG A 249 22.07 6.94 -22.55
C ARG A 249 21.45 5.59 -22.93
N ASP A 250 21.82 5.04 -24.07
CA ASP A 250 21.28 3.77 -24.55
C ASP A 250 22.00 2.54 -23.97
N GLN A 251 23.04 2.75 -23.17
CA GLN A 251 23.74 1.64 -22.52
C GLN A 251 22.96 1.18 -21.27
N PRO A 252 22.50 -0.08 -21.23
CA PRO A 252 21.77 -0.58 -20.07
C PRO A 252 22.72 -0.88 -18.91
N VAL A 253 22.29 -0.56 -17.71
CA VAL A 253 22.97 -0.94 -16.46
C VAL A 253 22.37 -2.26 -15.97
N LYS A 254 23.19 -3.30 -15.92
CA LYS A 254 22.80 -4.62 -15.38
C LYS A 254 23.16 -4.68 -13.91
N MET A 255 22.13 -4.83 -13.07
CA MET A 255 22.29 -4.96 -11.64
C MET A 255 22.59 -6.41 -11.25
N PRO A 256 23.43 -6.63 -10.21
CA PRO A 256 23.72 -7.97 -9.72
C PRO A 256 22.47 -8.71 -9.29
N HIS A 257 22.36 -9.99 -9.68
CA HIS A 257 21.25 -10.89 -9.30
C HIS A 257 21.75 -12.29 -8.93
N ASN A 258 23.03 -12.39 -8.57
CA ASN A 258 23.65 -13.64 -8.09
C ASN A 258 23.29 -13.89 -6.61
N PHE A 259 23.69 -15.02 -6.07
CA PHE A 259 23.40 -15.42 -4.69
C PHE A 259 23.87 -14.37 -3.65
N ARG A 260 24.99 -13.72 -3.89
CA ARG A 260 25.48 -12.62 -3.03
C ARG A 260 24.51 -11.45 -3.02
N ALA A 261 23.94 -11.06 -4.17
CA ALA A 261 22.99 -9.94 -4.24
C ALA A 261 21.73 -10.18 -3.39
N PHE A 262 21.27 -11.43 -3.22
CA PHE A 262 20.17 -11.75 -2.30
C PHE A 262 20.55 -11.54 -0.83
N PHE A 263 21.81 -11.84 -0.44
CA PHE A 263 22.32 -11.54 0.89
C PHE A 263 22.52 -10.04 1.08
N ASP A 264 23.05 -9.35 0.09
CA ASP A 264 23.24 -7.89 0.14
C ASP A 264 21.89 -7.20 0.35
N ALA A 265 20.84 -7.60 -0.38
CA ALA A 265 19.47 -7.10 -0.17
C ALA A 265 18.91 -7.44 1.23
N LEU A 266 19.19 -8.65 1.75
CA LEU A 266 18.73 -9.05 3.09
C LEU A 266 19.38 -8.22 4.20
N PHE A 267 20.66 -7.92 4.08
CA PHE A 267 21.44 -7.23 5.12
C PHE A 267 21.72 -5.76 4.82
N CYS A 268 21.17 -5.23 3.72
CA CYS A 268 21.42 -3.85 3.25
C CYS A 268 22.92 -3.58 3.06
N LEU A 269 23.58 -4.44 2.28
CA LEU A 269 25.01 -4.40 1.98
C LEU A 269 25.22 -4.19 0.47
N GLY A 270 26.49 -4.11 0.07
CA GLY A 270 26.92 -3.97 -1.31
C GLY A 270 26.91 -2.51 -1.77
N GLY A 271 26.99 -2.29 -3.08
CA GLY A 271 26.95 -0.99 -3.72
C GLY A 271 26.49 -1.11 -5.16
N ASP A 272 25.96 -0.05 -5.72
CA ASP A 272 25.52 0.01 -7.10
C ASP A 272 26.71 0.16 -8.06
N PRO A 273 26.68 -0.43 -9.26
CA PRO A 273 27.80 -0.36 -10.21
C PRO A 273 28.02 1.04 -10.79
N THR A 274 27.07 1.95 -10.58
CA THR A 274 27.15 3.35 -11.02
C THR A 274 27.52 4.32 -9.92
N ASP A 275 27.64 3.83 -8.68
CA ASP A 275 28.09 4.66 -7.55
C ASP A 275 29.52 5.10 -7.73
N GLY A 276 29.83 6.30 -7.22
CA GLY A 276 31.16 6.87 -7.24
C GLY A 276 32.11 6.26 -6.19
N ILE A 277 32.93 7.10 -5.55
CA ILE A 277 33.93 6.69 -4.56
C ILE A 277 33.29 6.11 -3.30
N TYR A 278 32.11 6.60 -2.93
CA TYR A 278 31.31 6.09 -1.83
C TYR A 278 30.22 5.15 -2.34
N THR A 279 30.33 3.89 -1.99
CA THR A 279 29.29 2.90 -2.22
C THR A 279 28.21 3.01 -1.14
N ASN A 280 27.00 3.30 -1.58
CA ASN A 280 25.79 3.16 -0.76
C ASN A 280 25.31 1.71 -0.75
N VAL A 281 24.15 1.43 -0.17
CA VAL A 281 23.51 0.11 -0.21
C VAL A 281 23.18 -0.29 -1.65
N ALA A 282 23.44 -1.54 -2.04
CA ALA A 282 23.07 -2.02 -3.37
C ALA A 282 21.54 -2.02 -3.55
N GLY A 283 21.08 -1.39 -4.63
CA GLY A 283 19.68 -1.28 -4.98
C GLY A 283 18.93 -0.14 -4.26
N ASN A 284 17.65 0.00 -4.55
CA ASN A 284 16.80 1.01 -3.94
C ASN A 284 16.23 0.46 -2.62
N THR A 285 16.84 0.80 -1.50
CA THR A 285 16.44 0.35 -0.16
C THR A 285 15.70 1.46 0.58
N VAL A 286 14.52 1.11 1.07
CA VAL A 286 13.69 2.00 1.91
C VAL A 286 13.27 1.28 3.18
N GLY A 287 13.01 2.03 4.23
CA GLY A 287 12.52 1.44 5.49
C GLY A 287 11.81 2.42 6.39
N SER A 288 11.22 1.88 7.45
CA SER A 288 10.57 2.65 8.52
C SER A 288 10.77 2.02 9.87
N TRP A 289 11.09 2.84 10.86
CA TRP A 289 10.88 2.51 12.26
C TRP A 289 9.45 2.84 12.66
N LEU A 290 8.75 1.87 13.21
CA LEU A 290 7.36 2.00 13.66
C LEU A 290 7.29 1.90 15.18
N LEU A 291 6.59 2.84 15.80
CA LEU A 291 6.32 2.85 17.23
C LEU A 291 4.83 3.11 17.45
N ALA A 292 4.20 2.37 18.35
CA ALA A 292 2.82 2.62 18.73
C ALA A 292 2.58 2.38 20.22
N LEU A 293 1.76 3.24 20.81
CA LEU A 293 1.25 3.10 22.16
C LEU A 293 -0.26 2.94 22.08
N ASN A 294 -0.76 1.80 22.56
CA ASN A 294 -2.18 1.49 22.55
C ASN A 294 -2.73 1.51 23.97
N TYR A 295 -3.91 2.09 24.13
CA TYR A 295 -4.67 2.08 25.37
C TYR A 295 -6.05 1.45 25.14
N LYS A 296 -6.41 0.47 25.95
CA LYS A 296 -7.70 -0.20 25.93
C LYS A 296 -8.54 0.30 27.12
N GLY A 297 -9.45 1.22 26.85
CA GLY A 297 -10.48 1.62 27.79
C GLY A 297 -11.58 0.55 27.95
N LYS A 298 -12.60 0.84 28.74
CA LYS A 298 -13.71 -0.09 28.96
C LYS A 298 -14.51 -0.37 27.68
N ASN A 299 -14.85 0.68 26.94
CA ASN A 299 -15.65 0.61 25.71
C ASN A 299 -15.04 1.43 24.57
N TRP A 300 -13.77 1.78 24.64
CA TRP A 300 -13.06 2.57 23.64
C TRP A 300 -11.60 2.16 23.58
N ARG A 301 -10.94 2.47 22.47
CA ARG A 301 -9.50 2.25 22.28
C ARG A 301 -8.87 3.52 21.75
N ALA A 302 -7.65 3.81 22.18
CA ALA A 302 -6.83 4.85 21.60
C ALA A 302 -5.46 4.28 21.22
N ARG A 303 -4.91 4.79 20.14
CA ARG A 303 -3.56 4.51 19.69
C ARG A 303 -2.90 5.81 19.30
N VAL A 304 -1.65 5.98 19.69
CA VAL A 304 -0.74 6.99 19.14
C VAL A 304 0.41 6.26 18.50
N TYR A 305 0.83 6.66 17.31
CA TYR A 305 1.89 5.99 16.57
C TYR A 305 2.80 6.96 15.85
N TYR A 306 4.01 6.49 15.56
CA TYR A 306 5.02 7.19 14.80
C TYR A 306 5.66 6.23 13.79
N ASP A 307 5.77 6.68 12.54
CA ASP A 307 6.36 5.97 11.40
C ASP A 307 7.49 6.84 10.87
N HIS A 308 8.73 6.53 11.25
CA HIS A 308 9.94 7.23 10.84
C HIS A 308 10.53 6.57 9.60
N PHE A 309 10.45 7.26 8.47
CA PHE A 309 10.94 6.78 7.18
C PHE A 309 12.41 7.11 6.98
N PHE A 310 13.12 6.21 6.30
CA PHE A 310 14.50 6.40 5.87
C PHE A 310 14.74 5.72 4.51
N GLU A 311 15.71 6.22 3.76
CA GLU A 311 16.27 5.59 2.58
C GLU A 311 17.71 5.19 2.84
N ASP A 312 18.10 3.99 2.42
CA ASP A 312 19.42 3.40 2.60
C ASP A 312 19.90 3.49 4.06
N HIS A 313 21.12 3.98 4.28
CA HIS A 313 21.64 4.25 5.63
C HIS A 313 21.31 5.65 6.15
N SER A 314 20.91 6.56 5.26
CA SER A 314 20.53 7.92 5.63
C SER A 314 19.29 7.88 6.52
N MET A 315 19.29 8.65 7.59
CA MET A 315 18.18 8.72 8.54
C MET A 315 17.81 7.40 9.26
N MET A 316 18.44 6.26 8.92
CA MET A 316 18.16 4.96 9.55
C MET A 316 18.37 5.00 11.07
N PHE A 317 19.37 5.73 11.52
CA PHE A 317 19.69 5.90 12.94
C PHE A 317 19.48 7.36 13.38
N LEU A 318 19.74 7.65 14.64
CA LEU A 318 19.50 8.98 15.23
C LEU A 318 20.48 10.07 14.78
N GLU A 319 21.42 9.77 13.91
CA GLU A 319 22.50 10.65 13.47
C GLU A 319 22.00 12.01 12.93
N TYR A 320 20.92 12.01 12.14
CA TYR A 320 20.26 13.23 11.64
C TYR A 320 19.03 13.63 12.46
N GLY A 321 18.73 12.89 13.52
CA GLY A 321 17.51 13.01 14.31
C GLY A 321 16.27 12.49 13.56
N TRP A 322 15.22 12.22 14.27
CA TRP A 322 13.95 11.73 13.71
C TRP A 322 13.03 12.90 13.35
N LYS A 323 13.43 13.70 12.38
CA LYS A 323 12.68 14.89 11.95
C LYS A 323 11.56 14.55 10.96
N ASP A 324 11.84 13.64 10.03
CA ASP A 324 10.86 13.19 9.05
C ASP A 324 10.10 11.99 9.61
N GLY A 325 8.83 11.91 9.28
CA GLY A 325 7.97 10.81 9.69
C GLY A 325 6.50 11.17 9.66
N LEU A 326 5.69 10.20 9.99
CA LEU A 326 4.25 10.33 10.16
C LEU A 326 3.91 10.06 11.62
N ILE A 327 3.36 11.06 12.30
CA ILE A 327 2.77 10.89 13.63
C ILE A 327 1.25 10.82 13.49
N GLY A 328 0.62 9.86 14.16
CA GLY A 328 -0.81 9.68 14.11
C GLY A 328 -1.43 9.35 15.45
N ALA A 329 -2.73 9.61 15.54
CA ALA A 329 -3.58 9.24 16.66
C ALA A 329 -4.90 8.66 16.16
N GLU A 330 -5.33 7.56 16.75
CA GLU A 330 -6.61 6.89 16.48
C GLU A 330 -7.43 6.83 17.77
N LEU A 331 -8.72 7.09 17.63
CA LEU A 331 -9.70 6.89 18.68
C LEU A 331 -10.86 6.04 18.13
N GLU A 332 -11.06 4.88 18.71
CA GLU A 332 -12.17 3.97 18.41
C GLU A 332 -13.18 4.03 19.56
N LEU A 333 -14.41 4.31 19.22
CA LEU A 333 -15.56 4.41 20.11
C LEU A 333 -16.54 3.26 19.84
N PRO A 334 -17.46 2.95 20.74
CA PRO A 334 -18.56 2.06 20.42
C PRO A 334 -19.27 2.51 19.15
N ARG A 335 -19.74 1.54 18.37
CA ARG A 335 -20.51 1.83 17.14
C ARG A 335 -21.63 2.82 17.44
N ASN A 336 -21.64 3.93 16.75
CA ASN A 336 -22.62 4.98 16.94
C ASN A 336 -22.88 5.74 15.62
N PRO A 337 -23.98 6.51 15.52
CA PRO A 337 -24.36 7.15 14.27
C PRO A 337 -23.43 8.31 13.86
N VAL A 338 -22.72 8.93 14.80
CA VAL A 338 -21.95 10.13 14.53
C VAL A 338 -20.49 9.79 14.22
N VAL A 339 -19.71 9.27 15.18
CA VAL A 339 -18.30 8.92 14.98
C VAL A 339 -17.98 7.64 15.73
N SER A 340 -17.75 6.55 15.01
CA SER A 340 -17.31 5.27 15.58
C SER A 340 -15.79 5.16 15.65
N LYS A 341 -15.08 5.79 14.71
CA LYS A 341 -13.61 5.88 14.72
C LYS A 341 -13.16 7.18 14.07
N VAL A 342 -12.11 7.76 14.59
CA VAL A 342 -11.41 8.92 14.04
C VAL A 342 -9.90 8.67 14.04
N VAL A 343 -9.25 9.11 12.98
CA VAL A 343 -7.80 9.11 12.80
C VAL A 343 -7.35 10.53 12.47
N TYR A 344 -6.30 10.98 13.11
CA TYR A 344 -5.58 12.20 12.73
C TYR A 344 -4.11 11.86 12.50
N GLU A 345 -3.54 12.37 11.41
CA GLU A 345 -2.13 12.16 11.07
C GLU A 345 -1.48 13.46 10.62
N HIS A 346 -0.21 13.59 10.95
CA HIS A 346 0.68 14.61 10.45
C HIS A 346 1.89 13.96 9.79
N LEU A 347 2.02 14.13 8.49
CA LEU A 347 3.18 13.69 7.69
C LEU A 347 4.15 14.87 7.52
N TYR A 348 5.43 14.59 7.73
CA TYR A 348 6.52 15.53 7.46
C TYR A 348 7.67 14.79 6.78
N THR A 349 8.02 15.16 5.55
CA THR A 349 9.11 14.58 4.75
C THR A 349 10.00 15.66 4.14
N LYS A 350 10.04 16.84 4.75
CA LYS A 350 10.73 17.99 4.17
C LYS A 350 12.25 17.97 4.40
N TYR A 351 12.72 17.30 5.46
CA TYR A 351 14.11 17.35 5.87
C TYR A 351 15.03 16.47 5.02
N GLN A 352 14.69 15.20 4.82
CA GLN A 352 15.38 14.22 3.95
C GLN A 352 16.91 14.26 4.11
N SER A 353 17.40 13.93 5.30
CA SER A 353 18.82 14.02 5.73
C SER A 353 19.46 15.41 5.65
N GLY A 354 18.73 16.44 5.26
CA GLY A 354 19.18 17.84 5.21
C GLY A 354 19.67 18.29 3.84
N PRO A 355 20.00 19.57 3.74
CA PRO A 355 20.27 20.22 2.44
C PRO A 355 21.75 20.11 2.00
N ILE A 356 22.61 19.46 2.76
CA ILE A 356 24.05 19.41 2.49
C ILE A 356 24.45 17.98 2.16
N TYR A 357 25.10 17.83 1.00
CA TYR A 357 25.76 16.60 0.60
C TYR A 357 27.23 16.90 0.30
N HIS A 358 28.15 16.08 0.76
CA HIS A 358 29.56 16.18 0.47
C HIS A 358 30.21 14.80 0.43
N ASP A 359 30.84 14.46 -0.70
CA ASP A 359 31.65 13.27 -0.82
C ASP A 359 33.03 13.49 -0.21
N HIS A 360 33.47 12.52 0.56
CA HIS A 360 34.83 12.47 1.10
C HIS A 360 35.89 12.73 0.00
N ASN A 361 36.82 13.58 0.30
CA ASN A 361 37.99 13.81 -0.55
C ASN A 361 39.23 14.11 0.29
N ALA A 362 40.38 14.30 -0.36
CA ALA A 362 41.65 14.53 0.33
C ALA A 362 41.70 15.86 1.13
N VAL A 363 40.86 16.83 0.82
CA VAL A 363 40.81 18.14 1.50
C VAL A 363 39.79 18.15 2.62
N ILE A 364 38.62 17.53 2.39
CA ILE A 364 37.57 17.39 3.39
C ILE A 364 37.29 15.88 3.55
N PRO A 365 37.85 15.28 4.63
CA PRO A 365 37.79 13.84 4.83
C PRO A 365 36.43 13.33 5.35
N ASP A 366 35.52 14.23 5.71
CA ASP A 366 34.22 13.85 6.25
C ASP A 366 33.20 13.63 5.13
N GLN A 367 32.52 12.48 5.16
CA GLN A 367 31.35 12.21 4.34
C GLN A 367 30.13 12.85 4.96
N VAL A 368 29.38 13.64 4.20
CA VAL A 368 28.11 14.17 4.63
C VAL A 368 27.01 13.60 3.72
N SER A 369 26.26 12.66 4.23
CA SER A 369 25.07 12.12 3.55
C SER A 369 23.91 13.09 3.73
N GLY A 370 23.35 13.58 2.66
CA GLY A 370 22.26 14.54 2.68
C GLY A 370 21.58 14.63 1.31
N VAL A 371 20.58 15.51 1.20
CA VAL A 371 19.87 15.76 -0.05
C VAL A 371 19.16 14.49 -0.56
N ASP A 372 18.71 13.61 0.34
CA ASP A 372 17.92 12.45 -0.03
C ASP A 372 16.70 12.86 -0.85
N SER A 373 16.18 11.95 -1.65
CA SER A 373 15.05 12.20 -2.52
C SER A 373 14.03 11.08 -2.40
N TYR A 374 13.27 11.09 -1.31
CA TYR A 374 12.34 10.02 -0.94
C TYR A 374 11.50 9.50 -2.11
N TYR A 375 11.49 8.17 -2.26
CA TYR A 375 10.84 7.41 -3.33
C TYR A 375 11.49 7.54 -4.72
N ASN A 376 12.50 8.39 -4.89
CA ASN A 376 13.27 8.46 -6.13
C ASN A 376 14.54 7.61 -6.04
N HIS A 377 15.02 7.14 -7.16
CA HIS A 377 16.31 6.45 -7.24
C HIS A 377 16.95 6.71 -8.60
N HIS A 378 18.28 6.75 -8.66
CA HIS A 378 19.00 7.06 -9.89
C HIS A 378 19.03 5.91 -10.90
N ILE A 379 18.87 4.67 -10.45
CA ILE A 379 18.86 3.48 -11.32
C ILE A 379 17.45 2.96 -11.55
N TYR A 380 16.66 2.75 -10.46
CA TYR A 380 15.30 2.26 -10.54
C TYR A 380 14.31 3.41 -10.76
N ALA A 381 13.15 3.11 -11.32
CA ALA A 381 12.12 4.12 -11.60
C ALA A 381 11.62 4.88 -10.34
N GLY A 382 11.83 4.30 -9.17
CA GLY A 382 11.44 4.82 -7.87
C GLY A 382 10.70 3.79 -7.02
N TRP A 383 10.25 4.18 -5.82
CA TRP A 383 9.47 3.33 -4.92
C TRP A 383 8.00 3.25 -5.38
N GLU A 384 7.80 2.66 -6.55
CA GLU A 384 6.51 2.56 -7.24
C GLU A 384 6.31 1.15 -7.82
N HIS A 385 5.05 0.80 -8.11
CA HIS A 385 4.67 -0.36 -8.89
C HIS A 385 3.46 -0.01 -9.77
N TRP A 386 3.61 -0.15 -11.08
CA TRP A 386 2.64 0.31 -12.09
C TRP A 386 2.34 1.82 -12.01
N GLY A 387 3.35 2.62 -11.66
CA GLY A 387 3.30 4.08 -11.57
C GLY A 387 2.62 4.64 -10.33
N GLN A 388 2.15 3.78 -9.43
CA GLN A 388 1.63 4.20 -8.12
C GLN A 388 2.69 3.95 -7.04
N GLY A 389 2.90 4.95 -6.17
CA GLY A 389 3.81 4.82 -5.05
C GLY A 389 3.42 3.64 -4.15
N ILE A 390 4.38 2.79 -3.80
CA ILE A 390 4.16 1.66 -2.89
C ILE A 390 3.87 2.17 -1.47
N GLY A 391 4.48 3.29 -1.08
CA GLY A 391 4.33 3.89 0.24
C GLY A 391 3.13 4.85 0.36
N ASN A 392 3.30 5.93 1.13
CA ASN A 392 2.23 6.86 1.48
C ASN A 392 1.80 7.73 0.28
N PRO A 393 0.52 7.76 -0.10
CA PRO A 393 0.02 8.50 -1.26
C PRO A 393 0.04 10.03 -1.12
N LEU A 394 0.30 10.57 0.08
CA LEU A 394 0.53 12.02 0.26
C LEU A 394 1.88 12.46 -0.34
N ILE A 395 2.80 11.53 -0.60
CA ILE A 395 3.88 11.69 -1.57
C ILE A 395 3.29 11.29 -2.93
N VAL A 396 2.81 12.29 -3.68
CA VAL A 396 1.95 12.11 -4.85
C VAL A 396 2.64 11.26 -5.92
N SER A 397 1.96 10.20 -6.34
CA SER A 397 2.46 9.26 -7.36
C SER A 397 2.72 9.94 -8.70
N PRO A 398 3.74 9.50 -9.47
CA PRO A 398 4.12 10.10 -10.75
C PRO A 398 2.99 10.19 -11.78
N LEU A 399 2.06 9.25 -11.76
CA LEU A 399 0.92 9.20 -12.68
C LEU A 399 0.05 10.46 -12.69
N TYR A 400 0.00 11.20 -11.58
CA TYR A 400 -0.77 12.46 -11.51
C TYR A 400 -0.21 13.57 -12.39
N ARG A 401 1.05 13.47 -12.84
CA ARG A 401 1.66 14.45 -13.74
C ARG A 401 1.39 14.18 -15.21
N ALA A 402 1.21 12.90 -15.58
CA ALA A 402 0.98 12.45 -16.95
C ALA A 402 2.04 12.92 -17.97
N ASP A 403 3.27 13.20 -17.52
CA ASP A 403 4.39 13.69 -18.35
C ASP A 403 5.31 12.58 -18.85
N GLY A 404 4.94 11.33 -18.61
CA GLY A 404 5.73 10.16 -18.98
C GLY A 404 6.97 9.94 -18.13
N THR A 405 7.14 10.66 -17.02
CA THR A 405 8.22 10.38 -16.05
C THR A 405 7.68 9.62 -14.84
N LEU A 406 8.55 8.82 -14.19
CA LEU A 406 8.23 8.09 -12.97
C LEU A 406 8.84 8.75 -11.71
N ASN A 407 9.29 9.97 -11.84
CA ASN A 407 9.87 10.75 -10.75
C ASN A 407 8.82 11.26 -9.76
N PHE A 408 9.04 11.07 -8.47
CA PHE A 408 8.26 11.70 -7.39
C PHE A 408 8.72 13.15 -7.21
N SER A 409 8.14 14.06 -7.97
CA SER A 409 8.55 15.47 -8.02
C SER A 409 8.13 16.28 -6.81
N ALA A 410 7.30 15.73 -5.93
CA ALA A 410 6.71 16.39 -4.78
C ALA A 410 6.89 15.55 -3.52
N ASN A 411 8.13 15.19 -3.19
CA ASN A 411 8.43 14.30 -2.07
C ASN A 411 8.81 15.03 -0.76
N ARG A 412 9.13 16.32 -0.82
CA ARG A 412 9.30 17.17 0.36
C ARG A 412 7.95 17.74 0.75
N VAL A 413 7.24 17.05 1.63
CA VAL A 413 5.83 17.29 1.97
C VAL A 413 5.66 17.61 3.45
N LYS A 414 4.68 18.46 3.73
CA LYS A 414 4.04 18.61 5.04
C LYS A 414 2.54 18.46 4.84
N ALA A 415 1.93 17.52 5.54
CA ALA A 415 0.51 17.25 5.39
C ALA A 415 -0.19 16.97 6.71
N HIS A 416 -1.47 17.32 6.75
CA HIS A 416 -2.41 16.91 7.79
C HIS A 416 -3.49 16.05 7.15
N HIS A 417 -3.84 14.97 7.81
CA HIS A 417 -4.87 14.04 7.36
C HIS A 417 -5.84 13.73 8.48
N VAL A 418 -7.12 13.68 8.15
CA VAL A 418 -8.21 13.26 9.04
C VAL A 418 -9.02 12.19 8.33
N GLY A 419 -9.19 11.05 8.97
CA GLY A 419 -10.12 10.00 8.57
C GLY A 419 -11.17 9.79 9.66
N LEU A 420 -12.43 9.66 9.28
CA LEU A 420 -13.48 9.34 10.22
C LEU A 420 -14.55 8.44 9.61
N THR A 421 -15.21 7.65 10.45
CA THR A 421 -16.32 6.79 10.06
C THR A 421 -17.37 6.73 11.17
N GLY A 422 -18.61 6.56 10.77
CA GLY A 422 -19.75 6.33 11.64
C GLY A 422 -20.78 5.41 11.00
N SER A 423 -21.73 4.94 11.80
CA SER A 423 -22.77 4.00 11.37
C SER A 423 -24.14 4.52 11.81
N PRO A 424 -24.80 5.35 10.98
CA PRO A 424 -26.13 5.92 11.32
C PRO A 424 -27.15 4.87 11.68
N THR A 425 -27.14 3.71 11.01
CA THR A 425 -27.97 2.55 11.32
C THR A 425 -27.16 1.25 11.19
N ALA A 426 -27.80 0.11 11.39
CA ALA A 426 -27.16 -1.20 11.15
C ALA A 426 -26.80 -1.43 9.68
N GLU A 427 -27.51 -0.78 8.75
CA GLU A 427 -27.36 -0.95 7.30
C GLU A 427 -26.49 0.11 6.66
N TRP A 428 -26.36 1.29 7.27
CA TRP A 428 -25.65 2.43 6.72
C TRP A 428 -24.35 2.69 7.45
N ASP A 429 -23.28 2.84 6.68
CA ASP A 429 -21.99 3.32 7.13
C ASP A 429 -21.54 4.50 6.26
N TYR A 430 -20.78 5.41 6.81
CA TYR A 430 -20.11 6.45 6.06
C TYR A 430 -18.63 6.56 6.40
N ARG A 431 -17.86 7.13 5.51
CA ARG A 431 -16.44 7.41 5.66
C ARG A 431 -16.11 8.77 5.06
N VAL A 432 -15.30 9.54 5.77
CA VAL A 432 -14.75 10.80 5.28
C VAL A 432 -13.25 10.79 5.43
N LEU A 433 -12.54 11.16 4.37
CA LEU A 433 -11.09 11.39 4.38
C LEU A 433 -10.84 12.82 3.94
N ALA A 434 -10.02 13.57 4.68
CA ALA A 434 -9.63 14.93 4.35
C ALA A 434 -8.13 15.13 4.56
N SER A 435 -7.44 15.73 3.59
CA SER A 435 -6.02 16.02 3.68
C SER A 435 -5.71 17.43 3.19
N PHE A 436 -4.77 18.06 3.88
CA PHE A 436 -4.21 19.35 3.51
C PHE A 436 -2.71 19.20 3.36
N MET A 437 -2.19 19.46 2.16
CA MET A 437 -0.80 19.22 1.79
C MET A 437 -0.10 20.48 1.36
N GLN A 438 1.18 20.57 1.68
CA GLN A 438 2.14 21.54 1.15
C GLN A 438 3.35 20.77 0.64
N SER A 439 3.88 21.12 -0.53
CA SER A 439 5.10 20.56 -1.07
C SER A 439 6.06 21.63 -1.58
N TRP A 440 7.34 21.36 -1.38
CA TRP A 440 8.48 22.19 -1.81
C TRP A 440 9.19 21.61 -3.05
N GLY A 441 8.65 20.56 -3.66
CA GLY A 441 9.34 19.81 -4.71
C GLY A 441 10.35 18.81 -4.15
N THR A 442 11.46 18.62 -4.83
CA THR A 442 12.64 17.85 -4.35
C THR A 442 13.79 18.82 -4.02
N TYR A 443 14.90 18.34 -3.46
CA TYR A 443 16.10 19.17 -3.30
C TYR A 443 16.72 19.55 -4.65
N ALA A 444 16.80 18.60 -5.58
CA ALA A 444 17.39 18.82 -6.90
C ALA A 444 16.51 19.72 -7.80
N ARG A 445 15.19 19.68 -7.60
CA ARG A 445 14.21 20.44 -8.40
C ARG A 445 13.15 21.02 -7.47
N PRO A 446 13.50 22.07 -6.69
CA PRO A 446 12.53 22.75 -5.83
C PRO A 446 11.47 23.45 -6.69
N PHE A 447 10.26 23.55 -6.17
CA PHE A 447 9.24 24.38 -6.80
C PHE A 447 9.53 25.87 -6.55
N ASP A 448 9.22 26.72 -7.54
CA ASP A 448 9.37 28.17 -7.42
C ASP A 448 8.50 28.72 -6.28
N GLU A 449 7.33 28.11 -6.05
CA GLU A 449 6.41 28.43 -4.98
C GLU A 449 5.98 27.17 -4.24
N ILE A 450 5.60 27.32 -2.96
CA ILE A 450 5.02 26.22 -2.17
C ILE A 450 3.69 25.82 -2.80
N ARG A 451 3.64 24.61 -3.36
CA ARG A 451 2.40 24.06 -3.90
C ARG A 451 1.55 23.48 -2.78
N ARG A 452 0.26 23.74 -2.85
CA ARG A 452 -0.72 23.30 -1.84
C ARG A 452 -1.80 22.47 -2.48
N ASN A 453 -2.40 21.59 -1.67
CA ASN A 453 -3.58 20.84 -2.09
C ASN A 453 -4.46 20.53 -0.88
N ALA A 454 -5.78 20.58 -1.11
CA ALA A 454 -6.79 20.02 -0.23
C ALA A 454 -7.48 18.88 -0.97
N SER A 455 -7.55 17.71 -0.35
CA SER A 455 -8.19 16.50 -0.91
C SER A 455 -9.27 16.01 0.06
N LEU A 456 -10.47 15.75 -0.46
CA LEU A 456 -11.62 15.27 0.33
C LEU A 456 -12.25 14.06 -0.36
N LEU A 457 -12.67 13.08 0.44
CA LEU A 457 -13.57 11.98 0.06
C LEU A 457 -14.72 11.90 1.06
N CYS A 458 -15.94 11.82 0.53
CA CYS A 458 -17.13 11.43 1.28
C CYS A 458 -17.70 10.16 0.65
N GLU A 459 -17.81 9.08 1.42
CA GLU A 459 -18.30 7.78 0.99
C GLU A 459 -19.43 7.31 1.90
N VAL A 460 -20.49 6.78 1.30
CA VAL A 460 -21.62 6.19 2.01
C VAL A 460 -21.86 4.79 1.46
N SER A 461 -22.02 3.82 2.34
CA SER A 461 -22.30 2.44 2.03
C SER A 461 -23.62 1.99 2.65
N TYR A 462 -24.44 1.31 1.84
CA TYR A 462 -25.69 0.70 2.25
C TYR A 462 -25.62 -0.82 2.12
N ARG A 463 -25.90 -1.54 3.20
CA ARG A 463 -25.96 -3.01 3.26
C ARG A 463 -27.37 -3.43 3.66
N PRO A 464 -28.26 -3.67 2.69
CA PRO A 464 -29.63 -4.05 2.98
C PRO A 464 -29.70 -5.35 3.79
N GLN A 465 -30.44 -5.31 4.89
CA GLN A 465 -30.79 -6.50 5.67
C GLN A 465 -32.13 -7.04 5.18
N PHE A 466 -32.12 -7.71 4.03
CA PHE A 466 -33.31 -8.38 3.55
C PHE A 466 -33.70 -9.49 4.53
N GLY A 467 -34.96 -9.47 4.98
CA GLY A 467 -35.51 -10.47 5.90
C GLY A 467 -35.35 -11.91 5.41
N ARG A 468 -36.05 -12.87 6.00
CA ARG A 468 -35.91 -14.33 5.83
C ARG A 468 -35.95 -14.91 4.40
N THR A 469 -36.17 -14.13 3.35
CA THR A 469 -36.35 -14.58 1.99
C THR A 469 -35.04 -14.68 1.22
N GLY A 470 -34.58 -15.90 1.02
CA GLY A 470 -33.66 -16.34 -0.04
C GLY A 470 -32.18 -15.88 0.06
N HIS A 471 -31.27 -16.79 -0.26
CA HIS A 471 -29.82 -16.55 -0.27
C HIS A 471 -29.36 -15.43 -1.23
N PHE A 472 -30.12 -15.19 -2.32
CA PHE A 472 -29.80 -14.16 -3.31
C PHE A 472 -29.89 -12.74 -2.73
N ALA A 473 -30.73 -12.50 -1.75
CA ALA A 473 -30.94 -11.17 -1.14
C ALA A 473 -29.82 -10.74 -0.19
N LYS A 474 -29.04 -11.68 0.36
CA LYS A 474 -27.96 -11.39 1.33
C LYS A 474 -26.65 -11.03 0.63
N GLY A 475 -25.79 -10.25 1.31
CA GLY A 475 -24.42 -9.96 0.86
C GLY A 475 -24.31 -8.87 -0.21
N TRP A 476 -25.37 -8.12 -0.49
CA TRP A 476 -25.29 -6.93 -1.31
C TRP A 476 -24.77 -5.73 -0.52
N GLN A 477 -23.93 -4.93 -1.17
CA GLN A 477 -23.51 -3.62 -0.68
C GLN A 477 -23.52 -2.63 -1.85
N PHE A 478 -24.10 -1.47 -1.62
CA PHE A 478 -24.11 -0.35 -2.54
C PHE A 478 -23.28 0.77 -1.91
N THR A 479 -22.33 1.30 -2.65
CA THR A 479 -21.45 2.37 -2.17
C THR A 479 -21.49 3.52 -3.16
N ALA A 480 -21.72 4.72 -2.67
CA ALA A 480 -21.60 5.97 -3.41
C ALA A 480 -20.48 6.79 -2.79
N ALA A 481 -19.63 7.38 -3.61
CA ALA A 481 -18.58 8.26 -3.15
C ALA A 481 -18.47 9.52 -4.01
N TRP A 482 -18.17 10.62 -3.36
CA TRP A 482 -17.78 11.87 -3.98
C TRP A 482 -16.43 12.29 -3.44
N ALA A 483 -15.56 12.73 -4.35
CA ALA A 483 -14.24 13.20 -3.98
C ALA A 483 -13.87 14.50 -4.72
N MET A 484 -13.00 15.29 -4.12
CA MET A 484 -12.44 16.48 -4.75
C MET A 484 -10.99 16.71 -4.36
N ASP A 485 -10.26 17.33 -5.27
CA ASP A 485 -8.99 18.01 -5.00
C ASP A 485 -9.14 19.50 -5.33
N ARG A 486 -8.41 20.34 -4.59
CA ARG A 486 -8.29 21.78 -4.84
C ARG A 486 -6.87 22.23 -4.55
N GLY A 487 -6.22 22.83 -5.53
CA GLY A 487 -4.89 23.44 -5.34
C GLY A 487 -3.91 23.26 -6.49
N SER A 488 -2.71 23.77 -6.31
CA SER A 488 -1.66 23.82 -7.34
C SER A 488 -0.78 22.56 -7.41
N LEU A 489 -0.95 21.59 -6.48
CA LEU A 489 -0.11 20.39 -6.46
C LEU A 489 -0.69 19.27 -7.34
N ILE A 490 -1.98 18.96 -7.20
CA ILE A 490 -2.68 17.91 -7.95
C ILE A 490 -3.62 18.54 -9.01
N GLY A 491 -4.09 19.73 -8.76
CA GLY A 491 -5.08 20.45 -9.58
C GLY A 491 -6.47 20.43 -8.94
N ASP A 492 -7.42 21.03 -9.65
CA ASP A 492 -8.81 21.12 -9.23
C ASP A 492 -9.62 20.02 -9.90
N ASN A 493 -9.88 18.96 -9.15
CA ASN A 493 -10.56 17.77 -9.64
C ASN A 493 -11.83 17.49 -8.85
N ASN A 494 -12.82 16.89 -9.49
CA ASN A 494 -14.01 16.34 -8.84
C ASN A 494 -14.33 15.00 -9.48
N ALA A 495 -14.82 14.06 -8.69
CA ALA A 495 -15.34 12.80 -9.19
C ALA A 495 -16.48 12.28 -8.31
N PHE A 496 -17.32 11.47 -8.92
CA PHE A 496 -18.36 10.72 -8.27
C PHE A 496 -18.24 9.25 -8.69
N SER A 497 -18.39 8.31 -7.76
CA SER A 497 -18.40 6.89 -8.08
C SER A 497 -19.58 6.16 -7.46
N LEU A 498 -20.01 5.11 -8.16
CA LEU A 498 -20.97 4.13 -7.70
C LEU A 498 -20.35 2.74 -7.79
N LYS A 499 -20.42 2.00 -6.68
CA LYS A 499 -19.95 0.62 -6.58
C LYS A 499 -21.06 -0.28 -6.08
N VAL A 500 -21.25 -1.40 -6.73
CA VAL A 500 -22.12 -2.49 -6.29
C VAL A 500 -21.26 -3.70 -6.01
N THR A 501 -21.44 -4.29 -4.85
CA THR A 501 -20.72 -5.50 -4.43
C THR A 501 -21.68 -6.58 -4.02
N LYS A 502 -21.42 -7.81 -4.44
CA LYS A 502 -22.08 -9.03 -4.00
C LYS A 502 -21.05 -9.96 -3.42
N SER A 503 -21.21 -10.32 -2.16
CA SER A 503 -20.33 -11.27 -1.47
C SER A 503 -21.14 -12.41 -0.86
N GLY A 504 -20.48 -13.52 -0.58
CA GLY A 504 -21.09 -14.68 0.06
C GLY A 504 -20.09 -15.80 0.28
N LEU A 505 -20.59 -16.86 0.92
CA LEU A 505 -19.86 -18.11 1.12
C LEU A 505 -20.26 -19.10 0.04
N PHE A 506 -19.31 -19.82 -0.52
CA PHE A 506 -19.59 -21.07 -1.21
C PHE A 506 -19.80 -22.13 -0.13
N CYS A 507 -21.05 -22.51 0.10
CA CYS A 507 -21.34 -23.62 1.00
C CYS A 507 -21.00 -24.96 0.36
N LYS A 508 -20.39 -25.84 1.16
CA LYS A 508 -20.40 -27.29 0.90
C LYS A 508 -21.70 -27.87 1.37
#